data_3a350bd0dce8e842f6020fc2d365b2f8
#
_entry.id   3a350bd0dce8e842f6020fc2d365b2f8
#
_cell.length_a   1.000
_cell.length_b   1.000
_cell.length_c   1.000
_cell.angle_alpha   90.00
_cell.angle_beta   90.00
_cell.angle_gamma   90.00
#
_symmetry.space_group_name_H-M   'P 1'
#
loop_
_entity.id
_entity.type
_entity.pdbx_description
1 polymer ?
#
loop_
_entity_poly.entity_id
_entity_poly.type
_entity_poly.pdbx_seq_one_letter_code
_entity_poly.pdbx_strand_id
1 'polypeptide(L)'
;MIFNLFKRSSNWLDPQVSDRVAAAIGSAEKMTSGEIRVFTERRCSYMNAVDRAAELFAELGMHHTEQRNAVLIYWAVLDRQVAIYADQGIHEKLGQSYWNESVHRMLTHFRSNDPASALEGCIQEVGVSLKQYFPFDPTTDRNELSDTMLIGR
;
A
#
# COMPACT_ATOMS: atom_id res chain seq x y z
N MET A 1 18.53 3.13 1.95
CA MET A 1 17.77 1.91 2.33
C MET A 1 17.78 0.93 1.18
N ILE A 2 18.12 -0.30 1.44
CA ILE A 2 18.17 -1.32 0.40
C ILE A 2 16.86 -2.10 0.43
N PHE A 3 16.06 -1.94 -0.64
CA PHE A 3 14.87 -2.74 -0.83
C PHE A 3 15.25 -4.03 -1.52
N ASN A 4 15.07 -5.14 -0.83
CA ASN A 4 15.30 -6.42 -1.43
C ASN A 4 14.01 -6.88 -2.12
N LEU A 5 13.90 -6.61 -3.41
CA LEU A 5 12.79 -7.07 -4.25
C LEU A 5 12.87 -8.58 -4.52
N PHE A 6 13.95 -9.23 -4.12
CA PHE A 6 14.19 -10.64 -4.41
C PHE A 6 13.94 -11.48 -3.16
N LYS A 7 13.15 -12.50 -3.35
CA LYS A 7 12.87 -13.60 -2.46
C LYS A 7 14.07 -13.99 -1.58
N ARG A 8 14.17 -13.38 -0.41
CA ARG A 8 14.68 -14.15 0.71
C ARG A 8 13.46 -14.72 1.42
N SER A 9 13.42 -16.03 1.57
CA SER A 9 12.46 -16.68 2.43
C SER A 9 12.63 -16.11 3.85
N SER A 10 11.88 -15.07 4.13
CA SER A 10 11.81 -14.55 5.48
C SER A 10 10.77 -15.39 6.19
N ASN A 11 11.17 -16.13 7.20
CA ASN A 11 10.26 -16.97 8.00
C ASN A 11 9.13 -16.21 8.68
N TRP A 12 9.12 -14.87 8.56
CA TRP A 12 8.12 -14.01 9.17
C TRP A 12 7.01 -13.55 8.19
N LEU A 13 7.16 -13.84 6.90
CA LEU A 13 6.20 -13.47 5.88
C LEU A 13 5.81 -14.68 5.03
N ASP A 14 4.51 -14.97 4.98
CA ASP A 14 3.95 -16.01 4.12
C ASP A 14 4.03 -15.58 2.64
N PRO A 15 4.65 -16.37 1.75
CA PRO A 15 4.71 -16.07 0.32
C PRO A 15 3.33 -15.90 -0.35
N GLN A 16 2.29 -16.55 0.16
CA GLN A 16 0.93 -16.40 -0.37
C GLN A 16 0.39 -14.99 -0.16
N VAL A 17 0.80 -14.32 0.91
CA VAL A 17 0.42 -12.91 1.15
C VAL A 17 0.97 -12.03 0.03
N SER A 18 2.26 -12.18 -0.29
CA SER A 18 2.89 -11.43 -1.38
C SER A 18 2.21 -11.64 -2.72
N ASP A 19 1.87 -12.88 -3.06
CA ASP A 19 1.24 -13.22 -4.33
C ASP A 19 -0.17 -12.63 -4.44
N ARG A 20 -0.96 -12.73 -3.38
CA ARG A 20 -2.31 -12.15 -3.33
C ARG A 20 -2.29 -10.63 -3.38
N VAL A 21 -1.36 -10.00 -2.69
CA VAL A 21 -1.18 -8.54 -2.72
C VAL A 21 -0.82 -8.07 -4.11
N ALA A 22 0.16 -8.69 -4.75
CA ALA A 22 0.57 -8.32 -6.11
C ALA A 22 -0.59 -8.45 -7.11
N ALA A 23 -1.37 -9.52 -7.03
CA ALA A 23 -2.55 -9.72 -7.87
C ALA A 23 -3.62 -8.65 -7.64
N ALA A 24 -3.89 -8.28 -6.39
CA ALA A 24 -4.85 -7.24 -6.03
C ALA A 24 -4.40 -5.85 -6.54
N ILE A 25 -3.13 -5.52 -6.40
CA ILE A 25 -2.56 -4.27 -6.93
C ILE A 25 -2.71 -4.22 -8.45
N GLY A 26 -2.32 -5.27 -9.16
CA GLY A 26 -2.45 -5.34 -10.62
C GLY A 26 -3.89 -5.17 -11.09
N SER A 27 -4.85 -5.77 -10.40
CA SER A 27 -6.28 -5.62 -10.71
C SER A 27 -6.79 -4.20 -10.47
N ALA A 28 -6.39 -3.59 -9.37
CA ALA A 28 -6.80 -2.22 -9.03
C ALA A 28 -6.24 -1.20 -10.04
N GLU A 29 -4.98 -1.33 -10.41
CA GLU A 29 -4.31 -0.39 -11.31
C GLU A 29 -4.84 -0.42 -12.75
N LYS A 30 -5.52 -1.48 -13.15
CA LYS A 30 -6.23 -1.51 -14.45
C LYS A 30 -7.45 -0.60 -14.51
N MET A 31 -7.96 -0.17 -13.36
CA MET A 31 -9.20 0.61 -13.26
C MET A 31 -8.94 2.10 -13.00
N THR A 32 -7.73 2.49 -12.67
CA THR A 32 -7.40 3.85 -12.25
C THR A 32 -6.02 4.27 -12.75
N SER A 33 -5.82 5.58 -12.92
CA SER A 33 -4.49 6.15 -13.10
C SER A 33 -3.69 6.27 -11.80
N GLY A 34 -4.35 6.06 -10.64
CA GLY A 34 -3.69 6.08 -9.34
C GLY A 34 -2.75 4.90 -9.15
N GLU A 35 -1.81 5.09 -8.25
CA GLU A 35 -0.79 4.08 -7.94
C GLU A 35 -0.96 3.57 -6.52
N ILE A 36 -0.92 2.25 -6.35
CA ILE A 36 -1.00 1.60 -5.05
C ILE A 36 0.26 0.78 -4.84
N ARG A 37 0.87 0.95 -3.68
CA ARG A 37 2.02 0.17 -3.29
C ARG A 37 1.88 -0.34 -1.87
N VAL A 38 2.36 -1.54 -1.62
CA VAL A 38 2.42 -2.13 -0.29
C VAL A 38 3.88 -2.33 0.10
N PHE A 39 4.25 -1.85 1.27
CA PHE A 39 5.56 -2.08 1.85
C PHE A 39 5.40 -2.80 3.19
N THR A 40 6.09 -3.90 3.35
CA THR A 40 6.14 -4.64 4.60
C THR A 40 7.56 -4.81 5.09
N GLU A 41 7.73 -4.76 6.40
CA GLU A 41 8.97 -5.08 7.07
C GLU A 41 8.68 -5.81 8.37
N ARG A 42 9.72 -6.36 8.95
CA ARG A 42 9.61 -7.18 10.14
C ARG A 42 9.14 -6.37 11.35
N ARG A 43 9.78 -5.23 11.59
CA ARG A 43 9.48 -4.32 12.69
C ARG A 43 9.55 -2.87 12.26
N CYS A 44 8.74 -2.05 12.90
CA CYS A 44 8.80 -0.60 12.82
C CYS A 44 9.63 -0.10 13.99
N SER A 45 10.94 0.01 13.77
CA SER A 45 11.87 0.46 14.81
C SER A 45 11.99 1.98 14.85
N TYR A 46 12.10 2.57 16.04
CA TYR A 46 12.41 3.96 16.30
C TYR A 46 11.35 5.02 15.98
N MET A 47 10.22 4.64 15.38
CA MET A 47 9.13 5.57 15.06
C MET A 47 7.79 4.86 15.01
N ASN A 48 6.69 5.60 14.97
CA ASN A 48 5.38 5.00 14.76
C ASN A 48 5.15 4.65 13.29
N ALA A 49 4.13 3.83 13.01
CA ALA A 49 3.86 3.33 11.67
C ALA A 49 3.50 4.44 10.67
N VAL A 50 2.81 5.48 11.10
CA VAL A 50 2.42 6.61 10.23
C VAL A 50 3.66 7.38 9.77
N ASP A 51 4.56 7.70 10.68
CA ASP A 51 5.81 8.40 10.35
C ASP A 51 6.72 7.55 9.47
N ARG A 52 6.75 6.24 9.73
CA ARG A 52 7.51 5.30 8.90
C ARG A 52 6.94 5.23 7.48
N ALA A 53 5.63 5.17 7.34
CA ALA A 53 4.98 5.19 6.03
C ALA A 53 5.28 6.48 5.26
N ALA A 54 5.25 7.63 5.92
CA ALA A 54 5.61 8.91 5.32
C ALA A 54 7.08 8.94 4.84
N GLU A 55 8.00 8.45 5.67
CA GLU A 55 9.43 8.34 5.32
C GLU A 55 9.64 7.44 4.11
N LEU A 56 9.02 6.26 4.10
CA LEU A 56 9.09 5.31 2.99
C LEU A 56 8.47 5.87 1.71
N PHE A 57 7.36 6.56 1.81
CA PHE A 57 6.71 7.22 0.68
C PHE A 57 7.67 8.19 -0.01
N ALA A 58 8.37 9.01 0.75
CA ALA A 58 9.37 9.93 0.24
C ALA A 58 10.59 9.21 -0.35
N GLU A 59 11.13 8.21 0.35
CA GLU A 59 12.29 7.45 -0.11
C GLU A 59 12.01 6.67 -1.40
N LEU A 60 10.81 6.13 -1.56
CA LEU A 60 10.37 5.42 -2.76
C LEU A 60 10.03 6.36 -3.93
N GLY A 61 10.07 7.66 -3.71
CA GLY A 61 9.74 8.65 -4.74
C GLY A 61 8.28 8.60 -5.19
N MET A 62 7.37 8.16 -4.32
CA MET A 62 5.95 7.98 -4.68
C MET A 62 5.22 9.29 -4.94
N HIS A 63 5.78 10.42 -4.55
CA HIS A 63 5.23 11.75 -4.88
C HIS A 63 5.48 12.17 -6.35
N HIS A 64 6.24 11.40 -7.10
CA HIS A 64 6.57 11.69 -8.52
C HIS A 64 5.49 11.18 -9.49
N THR A 65 4.23 11.24 -9.13
CA THR A 65 3.10 11.00 -10.03
C THR A 65 2.47 12.31 -10.46
N GLU A 66 1.99 12.39 -11.69
CA GLU A 66 1.46 13.65 -12.26
C GLU A 66 0.29 14.20 -11.44
N GLN A 67 -0.60 13.33 -10.98
CA GLN A 67 -1.82 13.74 -10.29
C GLN A 67 -1.70 13.63 -8.76
N ARG A 68 -0.53 13.31 -8.24
CA ARG A 68 -0.29 13.15 -6.82
C ARG A 68 -1.30 12.19 -6.17
N ASN A 69 -1.50 11.03 -6.81
CA ASN A 69 -2.53 10.05 -6.50
C ASN A 69 -1.98 8.69 -6.08
N ALA A 70 -0.77 8.66 -5.56
CA ALA A 70 -0.18 7.44 -5.04
C ALA A 70 -0.60 7.18 -3.59
N VAL A 71 -0.75 5.91 -3.26
CA VAL A 71 -1.11 5.44 -1.92
C VAL A 71 -0.14 4.34 -1.50
N LEU A 72 0.45 4.48 -0.33
CA LEU A 72 1.30 3.48 0.29
C LEU A 72 0.57 2.85 1.47
N ILE A 73 0.46 1.53 1.44
CA ILE A 73 0.00 0.71 2.56
C ILE A 73 1.23 0.11 3.23
N TYR A 74 1.40 0.37 4.51
CA TYR A 74 2.55 -0.07 5.30
C TYR A 74 2.14 -1.08 6.37
N TRP A 75 2.90 -2.15 6.49
CA TRP A 75 2.67 -3.20 7.47
C TRP A 75 3.97 -3.65 8.13
N ALA A 76 4.08 -3.47 9.45
CA ALA A 76 5.14 -4.01 10.28
C ALA A 76 4.64 -5.28 10.95
N VAL A 77 5.11 -6.42 10.45
CA VAL A 77 4.51 -7.74 10.74
C VAL A 77 4.58 -8.11 12.22
N LEU A 78 5.78 -8.06 12.80
CA LEU A 78 5.97 -8.49 14.19
C LEU A 78 5.48 -7.46 15.20
N ASP A 79 5.44 -6.19 14.84
CA ASP A 79 4.89 -5.13 15.71
C ASP A 79 3.38 -5.00 15.58
N ARG A 80 2.77 -5.71 14.62
CA ARG A 80 1.33 -5.68 14.36
C ARG A 80 0.80 -4.25 14.14
N GLN A 81 1.57 -3.47 13.40
CA GLN A 81 1.23 -2.09 13.07
C GLN A 81 1.01 -1.94 11.57
N VAL A 82 -0.01 -1.17 11.21
CA VAL A 82 -0.31 -0.79 9.84
C VAL A 82 -0.52 0.71 9.75
N ALA A 83 -0.20 1.27 8.59
CA ALA A 83 -0.49 2.66 8.28
C ALA A 83 -0.76 2.80 6.79
N ILE A 84 -1.45 3.87 6.43
CA ILE A 84 -1.65 4.27 5.04
C ILE A 84 -1.14 5.69 4.90
N TYR A 85 -0.31 5.92 3.89
CA TYR A 85 0.08 7.26 3.49
C TYR A 85 -0.41 7.52 2.07
N ALA A 86 -1.22 8.55 1.91
CA ALA A 86 -1.79 8.95 0.63
C ALA A 86 -1.26 10.30 0.20
N ASP A 87 -0.90 10.44 -1.07
CA ASP A 87 -0.44 11.72 -1.59
C ASP A 87 -1.58 12.74 -1.64
N GLN A 88 -1.21 14.01 -1.73
CA GLN A 88 -2.16 15.12 -1.57
C GLN A 88 -3.34 15.08 -2.54
N GLY A 89 -3.13 14.63 -3.79
CA GLY A 89 -4.20 14.59 -4.80
C GLY A 89 -5.36 13.68 -4.41
N ILE A 90 -5.09 12.51 -3.85
CA ILE A 90 -6.16 11.61 -3.37
C ILE A 90 -6.57 11.94 -1.94
N HIS A 91 -5.65 12.38 -1.10
CA HIS A 91 -5.97 12.76 0.29
C HIS A 91 -6.99 13.92 0.34
N GLU A 92 -6.84 14.91 -0.50
CA GLU A 92 -7.80 16.03 -0.59
C GLU A 92 -9.21 15.58 -0.97
N LYS A 93 -9.33 14.50 -1.74
CA LYS A 93 -10.64 13.94 -2.14
C LYS A 93 -11.31 13.12 -1.06
N LEU A 94 -10.54 12.36 -0.29
CA LEU A 94 -11.09 11.38 0.65
C LEU A 94 -11.06 11.85 2.10
N GLY A 95 -10.04 12.58 2.50
CA GLY A 95 -9.87 13.08 3.86
C GLY A 95 -9.33 12.06 4.86
N GLN A 96 -8.90 12.54 6.01
CA GLN A 96 -8.23 11.72 7.03
C GLN A 96 -9.14 10.64 7.63
N SER A 97 -10.43 10.92 7.80
CA SER A 97 -11.39 9.94 8.34
C SER A 97 -11.47 8.68 7.49
N TYR A 98 -11.43 8.83 6.18
CA TYR A 98 -11.43 7.69 5.27
C TYR A 98 -10.24 6.74 5.55
N TRP A 99 -9.04 7.30 5.68
CA TRP A 99 -7.83 6.52 5.94
C TRP A 99 -7.84 5.88 7.32
N ASN A 100 -8.34 6.58 8.32
CA ASN A 100 -8.49 6.04 9.67
C ASN A 100 -9.44 4.83 9.70
N GLU A 101 -10.54 4.90 8.98
CA GLU A 101 -11.49 3.78 8.86
C GLU A 101 -10.89 2.60 8.09
N SER A 102 -10.14 2.87 7.03
CA SER A 102 -9.45 1.83 6.26
C SER A 102 -8.43 1.08 7.12
N VAL A 103 -7.65 1.80 7.90
CA VAL A 103 -6.70 1.21 8.86
C VAL A 103 -7.42 0.37 9.90
N HIS A 104 -8.53 0.87 10.42
CA HIS A 104 -9.32 0.14 11.42
C HIS A 104 -9.86 -1.19 10.86
N ARG A 105 -10.37 -1.19 9.65
CA ARG A 105 -10.84 -2.42 8.98
C ARG A 105 -9.70 -3.42 8.77
N MET A 106 -8.53 -2.95 8.31
CA MET A 106 -7.36 -3.83 8.19
C MET A 106 -6.99 -4.48 9.52
N LEU A 107 -6.93 -3.68 10.59
CA LEU A 107 -6.59 -4.20 11.93
C LEU A 107 -7.55 -5.28 12.40
N THR A 108 -8.83 -5.17 12.08
CA THR A 108 -9.83 -6.20 12.40
C THR A 108 -9.48 -7.53 11.74
N HIS A 109 -9.11 -7.53 10.47
CA HIS A 109 -8.68 -8.74 9.77
C HIS A 109 -7.35 -9.29 10.29
N PHE A 110 -6.40 -8.42 10.62
CA PHE A 110 -5.12 -8.84 11.21
C PHE A 110 -5.33 -9.54 12.55
N ARG A 111 -6.26 -9.06 13.37
CA ARG A 111 -6.62 -9.70 14.66
C ARG A 111 -7.21 -11.09 14.47
N SER A 112 -7.87 -11.33 13.35
CA SER A 112 -8.38 -12.66 12.97
C SER A 112 -7.32 -13.54 12.30
N ASN A 113 -6.05 -13.13 12.34
CA ASN A 113 -4.91 -13.83 11.75
C ASN A 113 -5.04 -14.06 10.24
N ASP A 114 -5.60 -13.07 9.54
CA ASP A 114 -5.79 -13.11 8.08
C ASP A 114 -5.21 -11.85 7.42
N PRO A 115 -3.87 -11.72 7.39
CA PRO A 115 -3.22 -10.55 6.82
C PRO A 115 -3.45 -10.41 5.32
N ALA A 116 -3.55 -11.50 4.59
CA ALA A 116 -3.78 -11.46 3.15
C ALA A 116 -5.12 -10.82 2.81
N SER A 117 -6.20 -11.22 3.49
CA SER A 117 -7.53 -10.60 3.30
C SER A 117 -7.56 -9.14 3.76
N ALA A 118 -6.83 -8.80 4.83
CA ALA A 118 -6.70 -7.43 5.29
C ALA A 118 -6.12 -6.51 4.21
N LEU A 119 -4.98 -6.88 3.64
CA LEU A 119 -4.30 -6.11 2.61
C LEU A 119 -5.08 -6.10 1.30
N GLU A 120 -5.56 -7.24 0.87
CA GLU A 120 -6.36 -7.39 -0.35
C GLU A 120 -7.63 -6.54 -0.30
N GLY A 121 -8.36 -6.58 0.82
CA GLY A 121 -9.56 -5.76 1.04
C GLY A 121 -9.26 -4.27 1.01
N CYS A 122 -8.17 -3.84 1.64
CA CYS A 122 -7.74 -2.44 1.61
C CYS A 122 -7.37 -2.00 0.18
N ILE A 123 -6.62 -2.80 -0.55
CA ILE A 123 -6.24 -2.51 -1.94
C ILE A 123 -7.48 -2.35 -2.82
N GLN A 124 -8.44 -3.25 -2.70
CA GLN A 124 -9.69 -3.21 -3.46
C GLN A 124 -10.50 -1.95 -3.14
N GLU A 125 -10.63 -1.61 -1.88
CA GLU A 125 -11.34 -0.42 -1.42
C GLU A 125 -10.69 0.86 -1.92
N VAL A 126 -9.39 0.99 -1.76
CA VAL A 126 -8.61 2.13 -2.24
C VAL A 126 -8.69 2.22 -3.77
N GLY A 127 -8.62 1.09 -4.46
CA GLY A 127 -8.75 1.01 -5.91
C GLY A 127 -10.10 1.55 -6.41
N VAL A 128 -11.19 1.24 -5.75
CA VAL A 128 -12.53 1.77 -6.07
C VAL A 128 -12.58 3.28 -5.89
N SER A 129 -12.03 3.78 -4.80
CA SER A 129 -11.97 5.23 -4.52
C SER A 129 -11.08 5.97 -5.53
N LEU A 130 -9.93 5.41 -5.87
CA LEU A 130 -9.06 5.96 -6.89
C LEU A 130 -9.74 5.99 -8.25
N LYS A 131 -10.45 4.95 -8.64
CA LYS A 131 -11.22 4.90 -9.89
C LYS A 131 -12.24 6.02 -9.97
N GLN A 132 -12.88 6.34 -8.88
CA GLN A 132 -13.90 7.40 -8.83
C GLN A 132 -13.32 8.76 -9.17
N TYR A 133 -12.14 9.10 -8.67
CA TYR A 133 -11.54 10.43 -8.82
C TYR A 133 -10.43 10.47 -9.88
N PHE A 134 -9.83 9.34 -10.17
CA PHE A 134 -8.72 9.21 -11.12
C PHE A 134 -8.94 7.95 -11.99
N PRO A 135 -9.93 8.00 -12.90
CA PRO A 135 -10.22 6.85 -13.78
C PRO A 135 -9.05 6.53 -14.70
N PHE A 136 -8.95 5.28 -15.10
CA PHE A 136 -7.91 4.83 -16.02
C PHE A 136 -8.04 5.54 -17.38
N ASP A 137 -6.91 6.01 -17.91
CA ASP A 137 -6.81 6.59 -19.23
C ASP A 137 -5.78 5.82 -20.07
N PRO A 138 -6.21 4.96 -21.02
CA PRO A 138 -5.31 4.11 -21.77
C PRO A 138 -4.36 4.87 -22.69
N THR A 139 -4.60 6.16 -22.96
CA THR A 139 -3.74 6.98 -23.82
C THR A 139 -2.56 7.59 -23.07
N THR A 140 -2.70 7.83 -21.78
CA THR A 140 -1.69 8.51 -20.95
C THR A 140 -1.19 7.68 -19.78
N ASP A 141 -1.96 6.68 -19.36
CA ASP A 141 -1.61 5.91 -18.19
C ASP A 141 -0.50 4.91 -18.48
N ARG A 142 0.50 4.98 -17.64
CA ARG A 142 1.61 4.03 -17.58
C ARG A 142 1.68 3.49 -16.17
N ASN A 143 2.15 2.27 -16.02
CA ASN A 143 2.50 1.76 -14.71
C ASN A 143 3.78 2.46 -14.23
N GLU A 144 3.61 3.53 -13.47
CA GLU A 144 4.70 4.37 -12.98
C GLU A 144 5.49 3.70 -11.85
N LEU A 145 4.86 2.79 -11.12
CA LEU A 145 5.41 2.08 -9.98
C LEU A 145 5.19 0.56 -10.13
N SER A 146 6.05 -0.24 -9.52
CA SER A 146 5.93 -1.70 -9.55
C SER A 146 4.71 -2.20 -8.75
N ASP A 147 4.01 -3.22 -9.26
CA ASP A 147 2.90 -3.89 -8.58
C ASP A 147 3.36 -4.82 -7.46
N THR A 148 4.63 -5.15 -7.43
CA THR A 148 5.17 -6.09 -6.45
C THR A 148 5.13 -5.50 -5.04
N MET A 149 4.71 -6.31 -4.07
CA MET A 149 4.83 -5.94 -2.66
C MET A 149 6.31 -5.76 -2.30
N LEU A 150 6.66 -4.62 -1.73
CA LEU A 150 8.02 -4.32 -1.32
C LEU A 150 8.28 -4.88 0.07
N ILE A 151 9.44 -5.50 0.24
CA ILE A 151 9.84 -6.14 1.49
C ILE A 151 11.10 -5.46 2.00
N GLY A 152 11.00 -4.86 3.18
CA GLY A 152 12.12 -4.29 3.91
C GLY A 152 12.85 -5.36 4.74
N ARG A 153 14.05 -5.02 5.16
CA ARG A 153 14.84 -5.88 6.03
C ARG A 153 14.49 -5.71 7.50
#